data_6df1a445d3d4cb68f769a1e0df8f7611
#
_entry.id   6df1a445d3d4cb68f769a1e0df8f7611
#
_cell.length_a   1.000
_cell.length_b   1.000
_cell.length_c   1.000
_cell.angle_alpha   90.00
_cell.angle_beta   90.00
_cell.angle_gamma   90.00
#
_symmetry.space_group_name_H-M   'P 1'
#
loop_
_entity.id
_entity.type
_entity.pdbx_description
1 polymer ?
#
loop_
_entity_poly.entity_id
_entity_poly.type
_entity_poly.pdbx_seq_one_letter_code
_entity_poly.pdbx_strand_id
1 'polypeptide(L)'
;MAKYVMALDAGTTSNRCILFNEKGEMCSVAQREFTQYFPQPGWVEHDADEIWASQLGVAVEAMNMIGATAQDIAAIGITNQRETAIVWDKNTGEPVYHAIVWQCRRTSEYCDSLKEKGLTEKFREKTGLVIDAYFSGTKVKWILDNVPGARERAERGELLFGTVETWLIWKLTKGVVHVTDYSNASRTMLFNINTLEWDDEILTELDIPKCMLPEAKPSSYVYGTADPSFLGGPIPISGAAGDQQSALFGQTCFTPGEAKNTYGTGCFLLMNTGEKPVFSKNGLVTTIAWGLDGKVEYALEGSIFVAGAAVQWLRDEMRLIDSAPDSEYMSSKVKDTNGCYVVPAFTGLGAPHWDQYARGTIVGITRGVNKYHIIRATLESLAYQVNDVLAAMKADSGIELAALKVDGGASANNFLMQTQADIINAPVNRPVCVETTAMGAAYLAGLAVGYWSGKEDVIKNWAIDRTFQPSIDADSRAAKIKGWNKAVKYAYGWAKEE
;
A
#
# COMPACT_ATOMS: atom_id res chain seq x y z
N MET A 1 -6.08 14.29 30.68
CA MET A 1 -6.54 13.78 29.36
C MET A 1 -5.32 13.23 28.66
N ALA A 2 -5.46 12.12 27.95
CA ALA A 2 -4.39 11.59 27.11
C ALA A 2 -3.95 12.65 26.08
N LYS A 3 -2.65 12.69 25.79
CA LYS A 3 -2.02 13.75 24.97
C LYS A 3 -1.75 13.30 23.54
N TYR A 4 -1.67 11.98 23.32
CA TYR A 4 -1.18 11.42 22.07
C TYR A 4 -2.03 10.25 21.61
N VAL A 5 -2.05 10.03 20.30
CA VAL A 5 -2.43 8.75 19.69
C VAL A 5 -1.16 8.11 19.13
N MET A 6 -0.98 6.82 19.38
CA MET A 6 0.16 6.04 18.91
C MET A 6 -0.19 5.38 17.58
N ALA A 7 0.61 5.59 16.55
CA ALA A 7 0.55 4.85 15.29
C ALA A 7 1.70 3.84 15.21
N LEU A 8 1.37 2.57 15.02
CA LEU A 8 2.31 1.50 14.70
C LEU A 8 2.25 1.25 13.20
N ASP A 9 3.34 1.50 12.50
CA ASP A 9 3.46 1.34 11.05
C ASP A 9 4.43 0.18 10.74
N ALA A 10 3.86 -0.98 10.47
CA ALA A 10 4.60 -2.19 10.14
C ALA A 10 4.82 -2.29 8.62
N GLY A 11 5.85 -1.62 8.13
CA GLY A 11 6.20 -1.59 6.71
C GLY A 11 6.88 -2.86 6.21
N THR A 12 7.25 -2.88 4.93
CA THR A 12 7.89 -4.06 4.31
C THR A 12 9.33 -4.26 4.78
N THR A 13 10.08 -3.19 5.02
CA THR A 13 11.51 -3.27 5.36
C THR A 13 11.82 -2.78 6.76
N SER A 14 10.88 -2.09 7.40
CA SER A 14 11.07 -1.50 8.72
C SER A 14 9.75 -1.32 9.45
N ASN A 15 9.82 -1.35 10.76
CA ASN A 15 8.74 -0.97 11.65
C ASN A 15 8.97 0.43 12.20
N ARG A 16 7.88 1.18 12.36
CA ARG A 16 7.89 2.56 12.85
C ARG A 16 6.83 2.76 13.91
N CYS A 17 7.10 3.64 14.86
CA CYS A 17 6.10 4.16 15.80
C CYS A 17 6.14 5.69 15.77
N ILE A 18 4.98 6.31 15.63
CA ILE A 18 4.82 7.76 15.65
C ILE A 18 3.76 8.12 16.70
N LEU A 19 4.07 9.11 17.54
CA LEU A 19 3.12 9.70 18.48
C LEU A 19 2.60 11.03 17.91
N PHE A 20 1.29 11.10 17.68
CA PHE A 20 0.61 12.31 17.19
C PHE A 20 -0.17 12.97 18.30
N ASN A 21 -0.12 14.31 18.37
CA ASN A 21 -0.98 15.10 19.24
C ASN A 21 -2.35 15.39 18.59
N GLU A 22 -3.22 16.09 19.31
CA GLU A 22 -4.57 16.46 18.86
C GLU A 22 -4.59 17.28 17.56
N LYS A 23 -3.52 18.03 17.29
CA LYS A 23 -3.37 18.82 16.05
C LYS A 23 -2.83 18.00 14.89
N GLY A 24 -2.59 16.70 15.05
CA GLY A 24 -1.96 15.85 14.04
C GLY A 24 -0.45 16.10 13.86
N GLU A 25 0.21 16.78 14.82
CA GLU A 25 1.65 17.02 14.77
C GLU A 25 2.41 15.81 15.29
N MET A 26 3.48 15.42 14.59
CA MET A 26 4.38 14.35 15.04
C MET A 26 5.21 14.82 16.23
N CYS A 27 5.01 14.21 17.39
CA CYS A 27 5.72 14.56 18.63
C CYS A 27 6.92 13.66 18.90
N SER A 28 6.89 12.42 18.42
CA SER A 28 7.99 11.46 18.53
C SER A 28 7.92 10.46 17.37
N VAL A 29 9.10 10.02 16.90
CA VAL A 29 9.24 9.02 15.83
C VAL A 29 10.39 8.08 16.17
N ALA A 30 10.13 6.79 16.19
CA ALA A 30 11.17 5.76 16.24
C ALA A 30 10.97 4.76 15.10
N GLN A 31 12.07 4.28 14.53
CA GLN A 31 12.05 3.36 13.40
C GLN A 31 13.18 2.34 13.52
N ARG A 32 12.91 1.10 13.09
CA ARG A 32 13.89 0.02 13.05
C ARG A 32 13.66 -0.88 11.85
N GLU A 33 14.71 -1.16 11.10
CA GLU A 33 14.72 -2.17 10.04
C GLU A 33 14.71 -3.58 10.65
N PHE A 34 14.24 -4.56 9.86
CA PHE A 34 14.28 -5.97 10.20
C PHE A 34 14.73 -6.80 8.99
N THR A 35 15.10 -8.05 9.25
CA THR A 35 15.73 -8.93 8.27
C THR A 35 14.76 -9.33 7.15
N GLN A 36 15.25 -9.26 5.91
CA GLN A 36 14.56 -9.76 4.73
C GLN A 36 15.17 -11.09 4.31
N TYR A 37 14.36 -12.13 4.09
CA TYR A 37 14.82 -13.45 3.70
C TYR A 37 14.43 -13.76 2.25
N PHE A 38 15.39 -14.25 1.48
CA PHE A 38 15.23 -14.60 0.06
C PHE A 38 15.68 -16.05 -0.18
N PRO A 39 14.95 -17.07 0.32
CA PRO A 39 15.43 -18.44 0.33
C PRO A 39 15.57 -19.07 -1.06
N GLN A 40 14.80 -18.58 -2.06
CA GLN A 40 14.87 -18.99 -3.45
C GLN A 40 14.59 -17.81 -4.39
N PRO A 41 14.93 -17.87 -5.67
CA PRO A 41 14.58 -16.82 -6.63
C PRO A 41 13.07 -16.54 -6.64
N GLY A 42 12.70 -15.28 -6.44
CA GLY A 42 11.30 -14.83 -6.37
C GLY A 42 10.58 -15.14 -5.06
N TRP A 43 11.24 -15.75 -4.07
CA TRP A 43 10.70 -15.97 -2.74
C TRP A 43 11.11 -14.85 -1.79
N VAL A 44 10.15 -14.36 -1.01
CA VAL A 44 10.39 -13.31 -0.01
C VAL A 44 9.68 -13.68 1.27
N GLU A 45 10.41 -13.67 2.37
CA GLU A 45 9.91 -14.05 3.69
C GLU A 45 10.38 -13.07 4.77
N HIS A 46 9.59 -12.98 5.84
CA HIS A 46 9.95 -12.28 7.08
C HIS A 46 9.81 -13.20 8.29
N ASP A 47 10.59 -12.96 9.32
CA ASP A 47 10.36 -13.54 10.63
C ASP A 47 9.26 -12.75 11.35
N ALA A 48 8.13 -13.40 11.67
CA ALA A 48 7.00 -12.74 12.30
C ALA A 48 7.31 -12.31 13.75
N ASP A 49 8.18 -13.03 14.46
CA ASP A 49 8.61 -12.63 15.81
C ASP A 49 9.59 -11.47 15.77
N GLU A 50 10.42 -11.34 14.74
CA GLU A 50 11.25 -10.16 14.53
C GLU A 50 10.39 -8.92 14.20
N ILE A 51 9.32 -9.07 13.40
CA ILE A 51 8.34 -7.99 13.18
C ILE A 51 7.72 -7.55 14.52
N TRP A 52 7.27 -8.50 15.35
CA TRP A 52 6.71 -8.19 16.66
C TRP A 52 7.71 -7.49 17.58
N ALA A 53 8.89 -8.07 17.73
CA ALA A 53 9.92 -7.54 18.65
C ALA A 53 10.38 -6.14 18.25
N SER A 54 10.60 -5.91 16.96
CA SER A 54 11.01 -4.60 16.45
C SER A 54 9.88 -3.57 16.57
N GLN A 55 8.61 -3.95 16.31
CA GLN A 55 7.46 -3.05 16.44
C GLN A 55 7.23 -2.63 17.91
N LEU A 56 7.30 -3.58 18.85
CA LEU A 56 7.22 -3.27 20.26
C LEU A 56 8.40 -2.39 20.72
N GLY A 57 9.61 -2.69 20.22
CA GLY A 57 10.81 -1.93 20.53
C GLY A 57 10.69 -0.46 20.15
N VAL A 58 10.23 -0.16 18.93
CA VAL A 58 10.04 1.23 18.46
C VAL A 58 8.87 1.93 19.17
N ALA A 59 7.84 1.19 19.61
CA ALA A 59 6.76 1.77 20.42
C ALA A 59 7.27 2.26 21.77
N VAL A 60 8.04 1.44 22.48
CA VAL A 60 8.68 1.81 23.76
C VAL A 60 9.68 2.94 23.57
N GLU A 61 10.49 2.89 22.52
CA GLU A 61 11.47 3.92 22.19
C GLU A 61 10.80 5.28 21.94
N ALA A 62 9.75 5.34 21.11
CA ALA A 62 9.02 6.56 20.82
C ALA A 62 8.40 7.19 22.07
N MET A 63 7.84 6.39 22.97
CA MET A 63 7.34 6.87 24.26
C MET A 63 8.46 7.45 25.12
N ASN A 64 9.58 6.75 25.24
CA ASN A 64 10.71 7.16 26.07
C ASN A 64 11.36 8.47 25.59
N MET A 65 11.43 8.70 24.27
CA MET A 65 12.04 9.90 23.67
C MET A 65 11.39 11.20 24.18
N ILE A 66 10.10 11.17 24.53
CA ILE A 66 9.37 12.36 25.04
C ILE A 66 8.86 12.17 26.46
N GLY A 67 9.28 11.10 27.16
CA GLY A 67 8.85 10.80 28.53
C GLY A 67 7.35 10.51 28.65
N ALA A 68 6.70 10.03 27.60
CA ALA A 68 5.28 9.65 27.63
C ALA A 68 5.08 8.33 28.38
N THR A 69 3.98 8.23 29.11
CA THR A 69 3.51 7.02 29.78
C THR A 69 2.26 6.48 29.09
N ALA A 70 1.85 5.26 29.44
CA ALA A 70 0.60 4.69 28.92
C ALA A 70 -0.63 5.58 29.15
N GLN A 71 -0.66 6.37 30.24
CA GLN A 71 -1.74 7.31 30.56
C GLN A 71 -1.79 8.51 29.61
N ASP A 72 -0.68 8.83 28.95
CA ASP A 72 -0.61 9.90 27.95
C ASP A 72 -1.09 9.44 26.56
N ILE A 73 -1.27 8.13 26.34
CA ILE A 73 -1.69 7.55 25.07
C ILE A 73 -3.19 7.24 25.08
N ALA A 74 -3.95 7.88 24.19
CA ALA A 74 -5.39 7.68 24.07
C ALA A 74 -5.74 6.34 23.43
N ALA A 75 -5.00 5.96 22.39
CA ALA A 75 -5.25 4.76 21.61
C ALA A 75 -4.03 4.35 20.77
N ILE A 76 -4.04 3.10 20.33
CA ILE A 76 -3.11 2.55 19.34
C ILE A 76 -3.86 2.35 18.01
N GLY A 77 -3.30 2.91 16.93
CA GLY A 77 -3.67 2.59 15.55
C GLY A 77 -2.56 1.79 14.88
N ILE A 78 -2.92 0.79 14.09
CA ILE A 78 -1.98 -0.09 13.40
C ILE A 78 -2.19 0.04 11.90
N THR A 79 -1.10 0.26 11.19
CA THR A 79 -1.06 0.12 9.72
C THR A 79 0.08 -0.80 9.33
N ASN A 80 -0.05 -1.47 8.19
CA ASN A 80 0.85 -2.56 7.85
C ASN A 80 1.02 -2.73 6.36
N GLN A 81 2.16 -3.33 5.96
CA GLN A 81 2.29 -3.99 4.68
C GLN A 81 1.15 -5.00 4.52
N ARG A 82 0.39 -4.88 3.43
CA ARG A 82 -0.78 -5.74 3.19
C ARG A 82 -0.38 -7.12 2.68
N GLU A 83 -1.31 -8.05 2.63
CA GLU A 83 -1.26 -9.37 1.98
C GLU A 83 -0.22 -10.34 2.55
N THR A 84 0.75 -9.87 3.33
CA THR A 84 1.74 -10.74 3.97
C THR A 84 1.04 -11.70 4.91
N ALA A 85 1.22 -13.01 4.70
CA ALA A 85 0.48 -14.06 5.37
C ALA A 85 1.29 -14.70 6.50
N ILE A 86 0.71 -14.72 7.70
CA ILE A 86 1.29 -15.35 8.89
C ILE A 86 0.33 -16.44 9.39
N VAL A 87 0.86 -17.63 9.66
CA VAL A 87 0.11 -18.74 10.28
C VAL A 87 0.85 -19.17 11.54
N TRP A 88 0.13 -19.26 12.67
CA TRP A 88 0.72 -19.58 13.95
C TRP A 88 -0.15 -20.52 14.79
N ASP A 89 0.47 -21.19 15.75
CA ASP A 89 -0.22 -22.01 16.75
C ASP A 89 -0.90 -21.11 17.78
N LYS A 90 -2.23 -21.27 17.95
CA LYS A 90 -3.00 -20.44 18.89
C LYS A 90 -2.66 -20.69 20.37
N ASN A 91 -2.07 -21.84 20.71
CA ASN A 91 -1.77 -22.20 22.08
C ASN A 91 -0.38 -21.77 22.52
N THR A 92 0.60 -21.86 21.60
CA THR A 92 2.00 -21.48 21.89
C THR A 92 2.30 -20.05 21.43
N GLY A 93 1.60 -19.56 20.40
CA GLY A 93 1.87 -18.28 19.78
C GLY A 93 3.06 -18.32 18.84
N GLU A 94 3.55 -19.49 18.47
CA GLU A 94 4.70 -19.63 17.58
C GLU A 94 4.25 -19.74 16.12
N PRO A 95 4.85 -18.96 15.19
CA PRO A 95 4.63 -19.11 13.76
C PRO A 95 5.04 -20.52 13.29
N VAL A 96 4.21 -21.16 12.46
CA VAL A 96 4.53 -22.48 11.91
C VAL A 96 5.47 -22.41 10.71
N TYR A 97 5.60 -21.23 10.14
CA TYR A 97 6.49 -20.89 9.03
C TYR A 97 6.78 -19.38 9.05
N HIS A 98 7.84 -18.94 8.36
CA HIS A 98 8.06 -17.51 8.12
C HIS A 98 6.84 -16.85 7.48
N ALA A 99 6.62 -15.57 7.75
CA ALA A 99 5.62 -14.78 7.06
C ALA A 99 5.94 -14.73 5.57
N ILE A 100 5.00 -15.15 4.71
CA ILE A 100 5.18 -15.09 3.27
C ILE A 100 4.76 -13.70 2.80
N VAL A 101 5.72 -12.94 2.30
CA VAL A 101 5.56 -11.51 1.98
C VAL A 101 4.75 -11.32 0.70
N TRP A 102 4.05 -10.20 0.59
CA TRP A 102 3.26 -9.80 -0.57
C TRP A 102 4.03 -9.85 -1.91
N GLN A 103 5.34 -9.61 -1.88
CA GLN A 103 6.23 -9.65 -3.04
C GLN A 103 6.55 -11.09 -3.52
N CYS A 104 6.28 -12.10 -2.68
CA CYS A 104 6.67 -13.48 -2.95
C CYS A 104 5.88 -14.09 -4.10
N ARG A 105 6.57 -14.72 -5.06
CA ARG A 105 5.99 -15.29 -6.27
C ARG A 105 5.83 -16.82 -6.25
N ARG A 106 6.09 -17.49 -5.10
CA ARG A 106 6.08 -18.97 -4.99
C ARG A 106 4.77 -19.63 -5.37
N THR A 107 3.65 -18.89 -5.30
CA THR A 107 2.31 -19.42 -5.61
C THR A 107 1.82 -19.07 -7.01
N SER A 108 2.69 -18.53 -7.88
CA SER A 108 2.29 -18.08 -9.23
C SER A 108 1.72 -19.22 -10.07
N GLU A 109 2.34 -20.41 -10.06
CA GLU A 109 1.84 -21.58 -10.82
C GLU A 109 0.45 -22.01 -10.33
N TYR A 110 0.20 -21.96 -9.01
CA TYR A 110 -1.11 -22.26 -8.48
C TYR A 110 -2.15 -21.21 -8.92
N CYS A 111 -1.78 -19.91 -8.92
CA CYS A 111 -2.64 -18.87 -9.45
C CYS A 111 -3.00 -19.11 -10.94
N ASP A 112 -2.04 -19.55 -11.75
CA ASP A 112 -2.30 -19.84 -13.16
C ASP A 112 -3.26 -21.04 -13.31
N SER A 113 -3.12 -22.08 -12.49
CA SER A 113 -4.06 -23.20 -12.46
C SER A 113 -5.50 -22.79 -12.11
N LEU A 114 -5.69 -21.82 -11.20
CA LEU A 114 -7.01 -21.26 -10.89
C LEU A 114 -7.62 -20.48 -12.07
N LYS A 115 -6.78 -19.74 -12.80
CA LYS A 115 -7.20 -19.02 -14.02
C LYS A 115 -7.60 -20.01 -15.11
N GLU A 116 -6.83 -21.09 -15.33
CA GLU A 116 -7.14 -22.16 -16.29
C GLU A 116 -8.46 -22.87 -15.99
N LYS A 117 -8.82 -23.00 -14.68
CA LYS A 117 -10.15 -23.48 -14.27
C LYS A 117 -11.29 -22.48 -14.55
N GLY A 118 -11.00 -21.29 -15.05
CA GLY A 118 -12.00 -20.28 -15.37
C GLY A 118 -12.54 -19.50 -14.15
N LEU A 119 -11.80 -19.46 -13.04
CA LEU A 119 -12.25 -18.87 -11.78
C LEU A 119 -12.03 -17.35 -11.69
N THR A 120 -11.38 -16.73 -12.67
CA THR A 120 -11.00 -15.30 -12.65
C THR A 120 -12.17 -14.38 -12.35
N GLU A 121 -13.29 -14.52 -13.06
CA GLU A 121 -14.47 -13.68 -12.87
C GLU A 121 -15.11 -13.89 -11.50
N LYS A 122 -15.22 -15.15 -11.07
CA LYS A 122 -15.78 -15.50 -9.76
C LYS A 122 -15.01 -14.81 -8.61
N PHE A 123 -13.68 -14.85 -8.64
CA PHE A 123 -12.84 -14.18 -7.65
C PHE A 123 -13.00 -12.66 -7.75
N ARG A 124 -12.98 -12.09 -8.95
CA ARG A 124 -13.13 -10.65 -9.15
C ARG A 124 -14.46 -10.12 -8.62
N GLU A 125 -15.57 -10.77 -8.93
CA GLU A 125 -16.90 -10.35 -8.51
C GLU A 125 -17.09 -10.41 -6.99
N LYS A 126 -16.46 -11.37 -6.32
CA LYS A 126 -16.57 -11.55 -4.87
C LYS A 126 -15.58 -10.70 -4.08
N THR A 127 -14.33 -10.63 -4.53
CA THR A 127 -13.23 -10.04 -3.78
C THR A 127 -12.76 -8.68 -4.32
N GLY A 128 -13.13 -8.32 -5.54
CA GLY A 128 -12.61 -7.15 -6.24
C GLY A 128 -11.19 -7.32 -6.80
N LEU A 129 -10.57 -8.49 -6.60
CA LEU A 129 -9.18 -8.75 -6.90
C LEU A 129 -9.01 -9.62 -8.13
N VAL A 130 -7.83 -9.54 -8.74
CA VAL A 130 -7.36 -10.52 -9.72
C VAL A 130 -6.76 -11.74 -9.01
N ILE A 131 -6.73 -12.90 -9.66
CA ILE A 131 -6.01 -14.06 -9.13
C ILE A 131 -4.51 -13.84 -9.35
N ASP A 132 -3.77 -13.57 -8.27
CA ASP A 132 -2.33 -13.33 -8.31
C ASP A 132 -1.66 -13.75 -6.99
N ALA A 133 -0.41 -14.18 -7.06
CA ALA A 133 0.43 -14.52 -5.91
C ALA A 133 0.67 -13.35 -4.94
N TYR A 134 0.33 -12.13 -5.34
CA TYR A 134 0.36 -10.93 -4.51
C TYR A 134 -0.52 -11.08 -3.25
N PHE A 135 -1.71 -11.66 -3.38
CA PHE A 135 -2.72 -11.73 -2.32
C PHE A 135 -2.50 -12.92 -1.35
N SER A 136 -3.11 -12.87 -0.16
CA SER A 136 -2.79 -13.78 0.95
C SER A 136 -3.25 -15.22 0.72
N GLY A 137 -4.42 -15.44 0.10
CA GLY A 137 -5.10 -16.75 0.12
C GLY A 137 -4.25 -17.90 -0.41
N THR A 138 -3.54 -17.71 -1.53
CA THR A 138 -2.67 -18.76 -2.09
C THR A 138 -1.43 -19.03 -1.23
N LYS A 139 -0.95 -18.04 -0.47
CA LYS A 139 0.16 -18.20 0.48
C LYS A 139 -0.26 -19.03 1.69
N VAL A 140 -1.48 -18.80 2.22
CA VAL A 140 -2.05 -19.62 3.29
C VAL A 140 -2.17 -21.07 2.84
N LYS A 141 -2.75 -21.31 1.67
CA LYS A 141 -2.82 -22.65 1.09
C LYS A 141 -1.44 -23.29 0.97
N TRP A 142 -0.46 -22.54 0.48
CA TRP A 142 0.91 -23.06 0.34
C TRP A 142 1.48 -23.52 1.69
N ILE A 143 1.29 -22.74 2.77
CA ILE A 143 1.74 -23.12 4.11
C ILE A 143 1.06 -24.42 4.55
N LEU A 144 -0.26 -24.53 4.39
CA LEU A 144 -1.00 -25.72 4.79
C LEU A 144 -0.57 -26.97 4.00
N ASP A 145 -0.20 -26.84 2.75
CA ASP A 145 0.19 -27.95 1.88
C ASP A 145 1.68 -28.33 2.03
N ASN A 146 2.55 -27.42 2.44
CA ASN A 146 4.00 -27.64 2.42
C ASN A 146 4.64 -27.73 3.82
N VAL A 147 3.98 -27.25 4.87
CA VAL A 147 4.49 -27.38 6.24
C VAL A 147 3.95 -28.66 6.85
N PRO A 148 4.82 -29.60 7.27
CA PRO A 148 4.37 -30.90 7.81
C PRO A 148 3.39 -30.76 8.98
N GLY A 149 2.22 -31.40 8.85
CA GLY A 149 1.17 -31.41 9.88
C GLY A 149 0.36 -30.10 10.00
N ALA A 150 0.64 -29.07 9.19
CA ALA A 150 -0.06 -27.82 9.28
C ALA A 150 -1.54 -27.93 8.90
N ARG A 151 -1.86 -28.69 7.83
CA ARG A 151 -3.23 -28.88 7.39
C ARG A 151 -4.10 -29.55 8.46
N GLU A 152 -3.68 -30.68 8.98
CA GLU A 152 -4.42 -31.41 10.01
C GLU A 152 -4.59 -30.60 11.29
N ARG A 153 -3.60 -29.78 11.64
CA ARG A 153 -3.67 -28.87 12.79
C ARG A 153 -4.65 -27.72 12.52
N ALA A 154 -4.68 -27.17 11.32
CA ALA A 154 -5.63 -26.13 10.92
C ALA A 154 -7.07 -26.67 10.94
N GLU A 155 -7.32 -27.87 10.42
CA GLU A 155 -8.63 -28.52 10.43
C GLU A 155 -9.13 -28.80 11.87
N ARG A 156 -8.22 -29.10 12.81
CA ARG A 156 -8.57 -29.22 14.23
C ARG A 156 -8.73 -27.89 14.95
N GLY A 157 -8.55 -26.75 14.23
CA GLY A 157 -8.66 -25.41 14.80
C GLY A 157 -7.52 -25.04 15.76
N GLU A 158 -6.34 -25.62 15.58
CA GLU A 158 -5.14 -25.34 16.38
C GLU A 158 -4.31 -24.20 15.82
N LEU A 159 -4.48 -23.87 14.53
CA LEU A 159 -3.76 -22.80 13.84
C LEU A 159 -4.65 -21.60 13.58
N LEU A 160 -4.05 -20.43 13.64
CA LEU A 160 -4.64 -19.15 13.27
C LEU A 160 -3.90 -18.56 12.07
N PHE A 161 -4.63 -17.84 11.26
CA PHE A 161 -4.11 -17.02 10.17
C PHE A 161 -4.35 -15.54 10.44
N GLY A 162 -3.44 -14.70 10.00
CA GLY A 162 -3.62 -13.25 9.94
C GLY A 162 -2.64 -12.58 9.00
N THR A 163 -2.97 -11.36 8.64
CA THR A 163 -2.04 -10.38 8.10
C THR A 163 -1.27 -9.72 9.25
N VAL A 164 -0.33 -8.83 8.95
CA VAL A 164 0.61 -8.33 9.96
C VAL A 164 -0.11 -7.60 11.11
N GLU A 165 -1.15 -6.82 10.84
CA GLU A 165 -1.92 -6.15 11.89
C GLU A 165 -2.65 -7.14 12.81
N THR A 166 -3.19 -8.21 12.25
CA THR A 166 -3.84 -9.29 13.04
C THR A 166 -2.83 -9.93 13.99
N TRP A 167 -1.63 -10.22 13.49
CA TRP A 167 -0.53 -10.73 14.30
C TRP A 167 -0.16 -9.77 15.43
N LEU A 168 -0.01 -8.47 15.13
CA LEU A 168 0.33 -7.45 16.12
C LEU A 168 -0.77 -7.28 17.18
N ILE A 169 -2.05 -7.26 16.77
CA ILE A 169 -3.18 -7.19 17.72
C ILE A 169 -3.18 -8.44 18.62
N TRP A 170 -2.99 -9.62 18.03
CA TRP A 170 -2.96 -10.86 18.79
C TRP A 170 -1.79 -10.87 19.80
N LYS A 171 -0.60 -10.45 19.40
CA LYS A 171 0.56 -10.34 20.31
C LYS A 171 0.35 -9.28 21.38
N LEU A 172 -0.13 -8.09 21.04
CA LEU A 172 -0.40 -6.99 21.98
C LEU A 172 -1.44 -7.37 23.04
N THR A 173 -2.41 -8.23 22.69
CA THR A 173 -3.44 -8.71 23.60
C THR A 173 -3.11 -10.04 24.26
N LYS A 174 -1.87 -10.53 24.15
CA LYS A 174 -1.44 -11.84 24.66
C LYS A 174 -2.34 -13.01 24.23
N GLY A 175 -2.75 -13.01 22.96
CA GLY A 175 -3.54 -14.10 22.38
C GLY A 175 -5.04 -14.06 22.67
N VAL A 176 -5.55 -12.97 23.27
CA VAL A 176 -6.98 -12.84 23.59
C VAL A 176 -7.83 -12.45 22.39
N VAL A 177 -7.29 -11.62 21.49
CA VAL A 177 -8.04 -11.05 20.35
C VAL A 177 -7.46 -11.53 19.03
N HIS A 178 -8.27 -12.21 18.22
CA HIS A 178 -7.94 -12.65 16.86
C HIS A 178 -8.88 -11.94 15.87
N VAL A 179 -8.44 -10.79 15.35
CA VAL A 179 -9.25 -9.88 14.55
C VAL A 179 -8.43 -9.27 13.41
N THR A 180 -9.08 -8.95 12.31
CA THR A 180 -8.55 -8.14 11.20
C THR A 180 -9.52 -6.98 10.92
N ASP A 181 -9.05 -5.96 10.19
CA ASP A 181 -9.95 -4.93 9.68
C ASP A 181 -10.43 -5.26 8.26
N TYR A 182 -11.53 -4.58 7.84
CA TYR A 182 -12.10 -4.81 6.50
C TYR A 182 -11.12 -4.49 5.37
N SER A 183 -10.25 -3.49 5.53
CA SER A 183 -9.31 -3.12 4.48
C SER A 183 -8.26 -4.22 4.25
N ASN A 184 -7.67 -4.78 5.30
CA ASN A 184 -6.75 -5.92 5.21
C ASN A 184 -7.47 -7.20 4.78
N ALA A 185 -8.66 -7.49 5.33
CA ALA A 185 -9.47 -8.64 4.90
C ALA A 185 -9.72 -8.61 3.38
N SER A 186 -10.02 -7.45 2.81
CA SER A 186 -10.25 -7.28 1.37
C SER A 186 -9.01 -7.58 0.50
N ARG A 187 -7.81 -7.68 1.09
CA ARG A 187 -6.56 -7.99 0.39
C ARG A 187 -6.17 -9.47 0.45
N THR A 188 -6.96 -10.28 1.13
CA THR A 188 -6.63 -11.70 1.32
C THR A 188 -7.00 -12.59 0.14
N MET A 189 -7.86 -12.13 -0.75
CA MET A 189 -8.51 -12.95 -1.80
C MET A 189 -9.45 -14.04 -1.22
N LEU A 190 -9.79 -13.92 0.08
CA LEU A 190 -10.69 -14.85 0.80
C LEU A 190 -11.98 -14.16 1.26
N PHE A 191 -12.01 -12.83 1.23
CA PHE A 191 -13.06 -12.00 1.80
C PHE A 191 -14.00 -11.47 0.72
N ASN A 192 -15.30 -11.67 0.90
CA ASN A 192 -16.31 -11.14 -0.01
C ASN A 192 -16.60 -9.68 0.36
N ILE A 193 -16.17 -8.75 -0.49
CA ILE A 193 -16.31 -7.31 -0.25
C ILE A 193 -17.75 -6.81 -0.36
N ASN A 194 -18.67 -7.61 -0.92
CA ASN A 194 -20.08 -7.26 -1.05
C ASN A 194 -20.87 -7.62 0.22
N THR A 195 -20.54 -8.75 0.85
CA THR A 195 -21.22 -9.26 2.05
C THR A 195 -20.48 -8.92 3.35
N LEU A 196 -19.21 -8.50 3.27
CA LEU A 196 -18.30 -8.24 4.39
C LEU A 196 -18.07 -9.49 5.26
N GLU A 197 -17.95 -10.63 4.61
CA GLU A 197 -17.73 -11.93 5.24
C GLU A 197 -16.67 -12.75 4.49
N TRP A 198 -16.06 -13.70 5.17
CA TRP A 198 -15.21 -14.72 4.53
C TRP A 198 -16.06 -15.56 3.59
N ASP A 199 -15.62 -15.72 2.33
CA ASP A 199 -16.40 -16.38 1.28
C ASP A 199 -16.22 -17.90 1.32
N ASP A 200 -17.27 -18.63 1.71
CA ASP A 200 -17.21 -20.08 1.88
C ASP A 200 -16.91 -20.84 0.58
N GLU A 201 -17.33 -20.33 -0.59
CA GLU A 201 -16.99 -20.96 -1.87
C GLU A 201 -15.53 -20.81 -2.23
N ILE A 202 -14.95 -19.63 -1.96
CA ILE A 202 -13.52 -19.40 -2.16
C ILE A 202 -12.69 -20.22 -1.18
N LEU A 203 -13.10 -20.27 0.10
CA LEU A 203 -12.43 -21.09 1.09
C LEU A 203 -12.42 -22.57 0.72
N THR A 204 -13.53 -23.06 0.18
CA THR A 204 -13.63 -24.44 -0.34
C THR A 204 -12.72 -24.66 -1.54
N GLU A 205 -12.66 -23.74 -2.50
CA GLU A 205 -11.80 -23.85 -3.69
C GLU A 205 -10.30 -23.85 -3.32
N LEU A 206 -9.93 -23.04 -2.33
CA LEU A 206 -8.54 -22.97 -1.86
C LEU A 206 -8.24 -23.97 -0.75
N ASP A 207 -9.23 -24.74 -0.32
CA ASP A 207 -9.10 -25.75 0.75
C ASP A 207 -8.50 -25.14 2.03
N ILE A 208 -9.09 -24.03 2.50
CA ILE A 208 -8.68 -23.29 3.70
C ILE A 208 -9.76 -23.43 4.78
N PRO A 209 -9.44 -24.00 5.97
CA PRO A 209 -10.37 -24.11 7.07
C PRO A 209 -10.81 -22.75 7.61
N LYS A 210 -12.12 -22.48 7.62
CA LYS A 210 -12.68 -21.20 8.09
C LYS A 210 -12.34 -20.88 9.55
N CYS A 211 -12.15 -21.91 10.38
CA CYS A 211 -11.85 -21.77 11.80
C CYS A 211 -10.49 -21.12 12.11
N MET A 212 -9.59 -21.02 11.12
CA MET A 212 -8.32 -20.34 11.28
C MET A 212 -8.35 -18.83 10.94
N LEU A 213 -9.49 -18.33 10.44
CA LEU A 213 -9.61 -16.95 9.98
C LEU A 213 -10.01 -16.00 11.13
N PRO A 214 -9.47 -14.77 11.17
CA PRO A 214 -9.83 -13.78 12.19
C PRO A 214 -11.26 -13.25 11.99
N GLU A 215 -11.84 -12.70 13.03
CA GLU A 215 -13.08 -11.92 12.90
C GLU A 215 -12.76 -10.60 12.18
N ALA A 216 -13.53 -10.27 11.13
CA ALA A 216 -13.35 -9.01 10.40
C ALA A 216 -14.19 -7.90 11.04
N LYS A 217 -13.59 -6.73 11.27
CA LYS A 217 -14.21 -5.57 11.91
C LYS A 217 -13.99 -4.30 11.08
N PRO A 218 -14.73 -3.21 11.35
CA PRO A 218 -14.44 -1.90 10.79
C PRO A 218 -13.01 -1.43 11.10
N SER A 219 -12.45 -0.56 10.25
CA SER A 219 -11.08 -0.04 10.42
C SER A 219 -10.94 0.90 11.62
N SER A 220 -12.02 1.60 11.99
CA SER A 220 -12.14 2.37 13.24
C SER A 220 -13.06 1.64 14.19
N TYR A 221 -12.49 0.89 15.12
CA TYR A 221 -13.23 0.02 16.06
C TYR A 221 -12.33 -0.35 17.25
N VAL A 222 -12.86 -0.42 18.45
CA VAL A 222 -12.09 -0.86 19.63
C VAL A 222 -11.98 -2.38 19.60
N TYR A 223 -10.86 -2.89 19.09
CA TYR A 223 -10.59 -4.34 18.94
C TYR A 223 -10.29 -5.02 20.28
N GLY A 224 -9.63 -4.30 21.19
CA GLY A 224 -9.20 -4.80 22.48
C GLY A 224 -8.29 -3.80 23.18
N THR A 225 -7.57 -4.28 24.21
CA THR A 225 -6.64 -3.47 24.98
C THR A 225 -5.28 -4.15 25.02
N ALA A 226 -4.22 -3.38 24.76
CA ALA A 226 -2.86 -3.87 24.90
C ALA A 226 -2.58 -4.29 26.35
N ASP A 227 -1.92 -5.43 26.53
CA ASP A 227 -1.56 -5.91 27.86
C ASP A 227 -0.63 -4.91 28.55
N PRO A 228 -0.91 -4.54 29.81
CA PRO A 228 -0.14 -3.52 30.53
C PRO A 228 1.37 -3.80 30.65
N SER A 229 1.78 -5.05 30.56
CA SER A 229 3.20 -5.42 30.66
C SER A 229 4.06 -4.95 29.49
N PHE A 230 3.47 -4.63 28.34
CA PHE A 230 4.22 -4.19 27.17
C PHE A 230 4.56 -2.71 27.18
N LEU A 231 3.59 -1.85 27.54
CA LEU A 231 3.71 -0.40 27.44
C LEU A 231 3.51 0.33 28.79
N GLY A 232 3.51 -0.41 29.90
CA GLY A 232 3.41 0.13 31.25
C GLY A 232 1.99 0.51 31.69
N GLY A 233 0.96 0.12 30.94
CA GLY A 233 -0.45 0.30 31.25
C GLY A 233 -1.37 -0.14 30.13
N PRO A 234 -2.69 -0.25 30.40
CA PRO A 234 -3.66 -0.65 29.39
C PRO A 234 -3.86 0.49 28.38
N ILE A 235 -3.76 0.21 27.08
CA ILE A 235 -4.02 1.18 26.01
C ILE A 235 -4.99 0.53 25.03
N PRO A 236 -6.12 1.17 24.65
CA PRO A 236 -7.03 0.65 23.63
C PRO A 236 -6.34 0.49 22.28
N ILE A 237 -6.55 -0.63 21.60
CA ILE A 237 -6.20 -0.84 20.19
C ILE A 237 -7.46 -0.60 19.40
N SER A 238 -7.54 0.50 18.64
CA SER A 238 -8.82 0.96 18.10
C SER A 238 -8.80 1.47 16.66
N GLY A 239 -7.68 1.31 15.96
CA GLY A 239 -7.56 1.58 14.54
C GLY A 239 -6.72 0.52 13.87
N ALA A 240 -7.15 0.01 12.72
CA ALA A 240 -6.35 -0.84 11.86
C ALA A 240 -6.70 -0.60 10.40
N ALA A 241 -5.69 -0.50 9.55
CA ALA A 241 -5.88 -0.42 8.10
C ALA A 241 -4.60 -0.83 7.36
N GLY A 242 -4.75 -1.42 6.17
CA GLY A 242 -3.64 -1.62 5.26
C GLY A 242 -2.96 -0.30 4.92
N ASP A 243 -1.66 -0.33 4.66
CA ASP A 243 -0.82 0.86 4.48
C ASP A 243 -1.38 1.87 3.46
N GLN A 244 -1.87 1.38 2.33
CA GLN A 244 -2.38 2.22 1.26
C GLN A 244 -3.76 2.81 1.59
N GLN A 245 -4.62 2.06 2.27
CA GLN A 245 -5.91 2.53 2.77
C GLN A 245 -5.72 3.53 3.92
N SER A 246 -4.78 3.26 4.80
CA SER A 246 -4.39 4.18 5.86
C SER A 246 -3.88 5.50 5.29
N ALA A 247 -3.01 5.46 4.28
CA ALA A 247 -2.56 6.67 3.58
C ALA A 247 -3.71 7.43 2.90
N LEU A 248 -4.68 6.73 2.29
CA LEU A 248 -5.88 7.36 1.71
C LEU A 248 -6.69 8.10 2.79
N PHE A 249 -6.85 7.49 3.98
CA PHE A 249 -7.52 8.11 5.11
C PHE A 249 -6.73 9.28 5.68
N GLY A 250 -5.41 9.13 5.87
CA GLY A 250 -4.50 10.17 6.35
C GLY A 250 -4.40 11.37 5.40
N GLN A 251 -4.57 11.15 4.10
CA GLN A 251 -4.70 12.20 3.09
C GLN A 251 -6.11 12.82 3.06
N THR A 252 -7.00 12.40 3.96
CA THR A 252 -8.39 12.93 4.01
C THR A 252 -9.15 12.80 2.67
N CYS A 253 -8.96 11.71 1.95
CA CYS A 253 -9.68 11.44 0.70
C CYS A 253 -11.08 10.88 0.99
N PHE A 254 -11.94 11.67 1.63
CA PHE A 254 -13.24 11.25 2.16
C PHE A 254 -14.40 11.38 1.17
N THR A 255 -14.16 11.98 0.02
CA THR A 255 -15.18 12.20 -1.00
C THR A 255 -14.87 11.37 -2.26
N PRO A 256 -15.87 10.74 -2.89
CA PRO A 256 -15.64 10.05 -4.17
C PRO A 256 -14.96 10.95 -5.20
N GLY A 257 -13.92 10.43 -5.85
CA GLY A 257 -13.07 11.16 -6.79
C GLY A 257 -11.83 11.81 -6.17
N GLU A 258 -11.72 11.88 -4.85
CA GLU A 258 -10.45 12.19 -4.21
C GLU A 258 -9.52 10.98 -4.29
N ALA A 259 -8.28 11.24 -4.68
CA ALA A 259 -7.27 10.20 -4.86
C ALA A 259 -5.95 10.61 -4.21
N LYS A 260 -5.22 9.59 -3.77
CA LYS A 260 -3.85 9.76 -3.30
C LYS A 260 -2.89 8.94 -4.16
N ASN A 261 -1.65 9.40 -4.28
CA ASN A 261 -0.55 8.62 -4.84
C ASN A 261 0.67 8.68 -3.93
N THR A 262 1.10 7.52 -3.44
CA THR A 262 2.33 7.39 -2.65
C THR A 262 3.49 7.08 -3.57
N TYR A 263 4.47 7.99 -3.66
CA TYR A 263 5.68 7.86 -4.46
C TYR A 263 6.81 7.22 -3.64
N GLY A 264 6.78 5.89 -3.54
CA GLY A 264 7.84 5.08 -2.95
C GLY A 264 8.77 4.47 -4.00
N THR A 265 9.24 3.26 -3.78
CA THR A 265 9.98 2.45 -4.77
C THR A 265 9.15 2.27 -6.04
N GLY A 266 7.87 1.93 -5.89
CA GLY A 266 6.80 2.05 -6.87
C GLY A 266 5.84 3.17 -6.50
N CYS A 267 4.73 3.30 -7.24
CA CYS A 267 3.60 4.14 -6.85
C CYS A 267 2.37 3.28 -6.57
N PHE A 268 1.65 3.64 -5.51
CA PHE A 268 0.36 3.05 -5.20
C PHE A 268 -0.70 4.14 -5.17
N LEU A 269 -1.60 4.06 -6.13
CA LEU A 269 -2.61 5.06 -6.37
C LEU A 269 -3.97 4.50 -5.99
N LEU A 270 -4.66 5.16 -5.07
CA LEU A 270 -6.01 4.81 -4.64
C LEU A 270 -6.94 6.00 -4.85
N MET A 271 -8.14 5.72 -5.40
CA MET A 271 -9.23 6.67 -5.52
C MET A 271 -10.42 6.19 -4.71
N ASN A 272 -10.95 7.03 -3.82
CA ASN A 272 -12.23 6.77 -3.15
C ASN A 272 -13.36 6.73 -4.16
N THR A 273 -14.15 5.65 -4.16
CA THR A 273 -15.31 5.45 -5.06
C THR A 273 -16.64 5.51 -4.32
N GLY A 274 -16.63 5.76 -3.01
CA GLY A 274 -17.84 5.86 -2.17
C GLY A 274 -18.31 4.53 -1.61
N GLU A 275 -19.58 4.46 -1.23
CA GLU A 275 -20.17 3.34 -0.49
C GLU A 275 -20.54 2.12 -1.36
N LYS A 276 -20.21 2.14 -2.65
CA LYS A 276 -20.45 1.01 -3.57
C LYS A 276 -19.17 0.59 -4.25
N PRO A 277 -18.89 -0.72 -4.34
CA PRO A 277 -17.72 -1.19 -5.05
C PRO A 277 -17.84 -0.93 -6.57
N VAL A 278 -16.77 -0.46 -7.17
CA VAL A 278 -16.62 -0.33 -8.62
C VAL A 278 -15.67 -1.40 -9.10
N PHE A 279 -16.18 -2.36 -9.86
CA PHE A 279 -15.35 -3.45 -10.40
C PHE A 279 -14.65 -3.02 -11.68
N SER A 280 -13.31 -3.08 -11.68
CA SER A 280 -12.50 -2.64 -12.80
C SER A 280 -12.59 -3.60 -14.00
N LYS A 281 -12.67 -3.01 -15.20
CA LYS A 281 -12.49 -3.72 -16.49
C LYS A 281 -11.18 -3.32 -17.18
N ASN A 282 -10.45 -2.39 -16.59
CA ASN A 282 -9.24 -1.81 -17.15
C ASN A 282 -7.97 -2.15 -16.35
N GLY A 283 -7.95 -3.33 -15.69
CA GLY A 283 -6.75 -3.84 -15.02
C GLY A 283 -6.45 -3.22 -13.65
N LEU A 284 -7.42 -2.59 -12.99
CA LEU A 284 -7.29 -2.13 -11.61
C LEU A 284 -7.87 -3.17 -10.64
N VAL A 285 -7.61 -3.00 -9.35
CA VAL A 285 -8.25 -3.79 -8.30
C VAL A 285 -9.23 -2.94 -7.51
N THR A 286 -10.33 -3.58 -7.08
CA THR A 286 -11.30 -2.98 -6.17
C THR A 286 -10.97 -3.43 -4.76
N THR A 287 -10.95 -2.53 -3.82
CA THR A 287 -10.62 -2.83 -2.41
C THR A 287 -11.55 -2.07 -1.48
N ILE A 288 -11.68 -2.52 -0.24
CA ILE A 288 -12.34 -1.72 0.80
C ILE A 288 -11.34 -0.64 1.23
N ALA A 289 -11.77 0.62 1.23
CA ALA A 289 -10.99 1.74 1.71
C ALA A 289 -10.93 1.73 3.25
N TRP A 290 -12.08 1.70 3.89
CA TRP A 290 -12.23 1.60 5.35
C TRP A 290 -13.67 1.26 5.75
N GLY A 291 -13.82 0.82 7.01
CA GLY A 291 -15.08 0.77 7.73
C GLY A 291 -15.07 1.79 8.87
N LEU A 292 -16.06 2.69 8.91
CA LEU A 292 -16.19 3.74 9.92
C LEU A 292 -17.67 4.07 10.13
N ASP A 293 -18.10 4.22 11.39
CA ASP A 293 -19.47 4.64 11.76
C ASP A 293 -20.60 3.82 11.12
N GLY A 294 -20.39 2.50 11.00
CA GLY A 294 -21.36 1.58 10.40
C GLY A 294 -21.43 1.63 8.87
N LYS A 295 -20.56 2.40 8.23
CA LYS A 295 -20.44 2.50 6.78
C LYS A 295 -19.14 1.90 6.28
N VAL A 296 -19.17 1.41 5.04
CA VAL A 296 -17.98 0.93 4.32
C VAL A 296 -17.82 1.76 3.06
N GLU A 297 -16.63 2.27 2.87
CA GLU A 297 -16.23 2.96 1.64
C GLU A 297 -15.22 2.11 0.87
N TYR A 298 -15.26 2.23 -0.46
CA TYR A 298 -14.45 1.44 -1.39
C TYR A 298 -13.47 2.31 -2.15
N ALA A 299 -12.45 1.70 -2.71
CA ALA A 299 -11.48 2.36 -3.55
C ALA A 299 -11.12 1.51 -4.77
N LEU A 300 -10.79 2.17 -5.88
CA LEU A 300 -10.01 1.60 -6.97
C LEU A 300 -8.53 1.79 -6.69
N GLU A 301 -7.74 0.76 -6.93
CA GLU A 301 -6.30 0.78 -6.76
C GLU A 301 -5.57 0.39 -8.04
N GLY A 302 -4.53 1.17 -8.39
CA GLY A 302 -3.56 0.84 -9.41
C GLY A 302 -2.15 0.87 -8.84
N SER A 303 -1.38 -0.17 -9.14
CA SER A 303 0.00 -0.34 -8.69
C SER A 303 0.97 -0.12 -9.85
N ILE A 304 1.92 0.78 -9.67
CA ILE A 304 3.03 1.07 -10.58
C ILE A 304 4.30 0.54 -9.92
N PHE A 305 4.96 -0.44 -10.55
CA PHE A 305 6.03 -1.18 -9.91
C PHE A 305 7.33 -0.39 -9.77
N VAL A 306 7.58 0.54 -10.68
CA VAL A 306 8.84 1.30 -10.74
C VAL A 306 8.57 2.79 -10.77
N ALA A 307 8.89 3.46 -9.66
CA ALA A 307 8.83 4.92 -9.52
C ALA A 307 10.14 5.47 -8.95
N GLY A 308 10.27 5.59 -7.63
CA GLY A 308 11.51 5.98 -6.98
C GLY A 308 12.69 5.07 -7.34
N ALA A 309 12.42 3.78 -7.63
CA ALA A 309 13.43 2.86 -8.14
C ALA A 309 14.07 3.33 -9.44
N ALA A 310 13.35 4.06 -10.32
CA ALA A 310 13.94 4.63 -11.53
C ALA A 310 14.93 5.76 -11.21
N VAL A 311 14.66 6.56 -10.17
CA VAL A 311 15.59 7.59 -9.71
C VAL A 311 16.82 6.97 -9.04
N GLN A 312 16.61 5.91 -8.25
CA GLN A 312 17.72 5.12 -7.69
C GLN A 312 18.60 4.52 -8.79
N TRP A 313 17.99 3.95 -9.83
CA TRP A 313 18.72 3.42 -10.99
C TRP A 313 19.57 4.49 -11.69
N LEU A 314 19.05 5.71 -11.86
CA LEU A 314 19.85 6.83 -12.40
C LEU A 314 21.07 7.15 -11.53
N ARG A 315 20.95 7.01 -10.20
CA ARG A 315 22.00 7.27 -9.22
C ARG A 315 23.01 6.13 -9.14
N ASP A 316 22.53 4.92 -8.86
CA ASP A 316 23.36 3.81 -8.40
C ASP A 316 24.00 3.05 -9.59
N GLU A 317 23.23 2.79 -10.64
CA GLU A 317 23.66 1.99 -11.79
C GLU A 317 24.15 2.86 -12.93
N MET A 318 23.36 3.87 -13.32
CA MET A 318 23.72 4.75 -14.45
C MET A 318 24.71 5.85 -14.06
N ARG A 319 24.80 6.18 -12.77
CA ARG A 319 25.67 7.23 -12.21
C ARG A 319 25.52 8.58 -12.94
N LEU A 320 24.29 8.90 -13.29
CA LEU A 320 23.97 10.17 -13.96
C LEU A 320 23.68 11.29 -12.98
N ILE A 321 23.35 10.94 -11.72
CA ILE A 321 23.13 11.84 -10.58
C ILE A 321 23.85 11.28 -9.36
N ASP A 322 24.22 12.13 -8.40
CA ASP A 322 24.90 11.73 -7.17
C ASP A 322 23.89 11.52 -6.02
N SER A 323 22.76 12.24 -6.07
CA SER A 323 21.67 12.13 -5.09
C SER A 323 20.31 12.27 -5.77
N ALA A 324 19.24 11.79 -5.12
CA ALA A 324 17.89 11.90 -5.68
C ALA A 324 17.47 13.38 -5.95
N PRO A 325 17.76 14.37 -5.08
CA PRO A 325 17.47 15.78 -5.35
C PRO A 325 18.13 16.34 -6.61
N ASP A 326 19.29 15.82 -7.02
CA ASP A 326 19.97 16.27 -8.24
C ASP A 326 19.12 16.07 -9.49
N SER A 327 18.21 15.08 -9.46
CA SER A 327 17.32 14.80 -10.59
C SER A 327 16.41 16.00 -10.91
N GLU A 328 15.95 16.75 -9.91
CA GLU A 328 15.15 17.98 -10.09
C GLU A 328 15.99 19.07 -10.78
N TYR A 329 17.17 19.34 -10.23
CA TYR A 329 18.06 20.36 -10.81
C TYR A 329 18.52 20.00 -12.23
N MET A 330 18.92 18.76 -12.46
CA MET A 330 19.43 18.33 -13.76
C MET A 330 18.33 18.28 -14.84
N SER A 331 17.10 17.91 -14.48
CA SER A 331 15.96 17.93 -15.41
C SER A 331 15.63 19.35 -15.90
N SER A 332 15.92 20.38 -15.10
CA SER A 332 15.71 21.80 -15.46
C SER A 332 16.75 22.35 -16.43
N LYS A 333 17.85 21.61 -16.70
CA LYS A 333 18.91 22.04 -17.64
C LYS A 333 18.50 21.93 -19.10
N VAL A 334 17.40 21.28 -19.40
CA VAL A 334 16.86 21.14 -20.75
C VAL A 334 15.41 21.55 -20.77
N LYS A 335 14.96 22.10 -21.89
CA LYS A 335 13.61 22.64 -22.06
C LYS A 335 12.55 21.51 -22.14
N ASP A 336 12.91 20.39 -22.77
CA ASP A 336 12.07 19.22 -23.00
C ASP A 336 12.95 17.96 -23.07
N THR A 337 12.37 16.80 -23.40
CA THR A 337 13.10 15.54 -23.54
C THR A 337 13.72 15.34 -24.93
N ASN A 338 13.59 16.30 -25.84
CA ASN A 338 14.00 16.19 -27.23
C ASN A 338 13.49 14.92 -27.94
N GLY A 339 12.24 14.53 -27.63
CA GLY A 339 11.60 13.33 -28.18
C GLY A 339 12.05 12.01 -27.54
N CYS A 340 12.90 12.05 -26.53
CA CYS A 340 13.33 10.87 -25.79
C CYS A 340 12.28 10.47 -24.75
N TYR A 341 11.95 9.18 -24.66
CA TYR A 341 11.09 8.58 -23.63
C TYR A 341 11.81 7.43 -22.95
N VAL A 342 11.65 7.35 -21.63
CA VAL A 342 12.12 6.23 -20.81
C VAL A 342 10.90 5.46 -20.30
N VAL A 343 10.83 4.17 -20.55
CA VAL A 343 9.82 3.26 -19.98
C VAL A 343 10.51 2.41 -18.93
N PRO A 344 10.32 2.69 -17.61
CA PRO A 344 11.10 2.04 -16.56
C PRO A 344 10.50 0.69 -16.14
N ALA A 345 10.28 -0.21 -17.09
CA ALA A 345 9.68 -1.52 -16.86
C ALA A 345 10.71 -2.55 -16.36
N PHE A 346 11.48 -2.23 -15.30
CA PHE A 346 12.58 -3.09 -14.81
C PHE A 346 12.12 -4.47 -14.37
N THR A 347 10.91 -4.55 -13.80
CA THR A 347 10.27 -5.78 -13.32
C THR A 347 8.95 -6.08 -14.04
N GLY A 348 8.81 -5.58 -15.29
CA GLY A 348 7.56 -5.57 -16.01
C GLY A 348 6.75 -4.30 -15.79
N LEU A 349 5.58 -4.22 -16.41
CA LEU A 349 4.61 -3.14 -16.26
C LEU A 349 3.45 -3.60 -15.37
N GLY A 350 3.08 -2.78 -14.40
CA GLY A 350 1.89 -2.95 -13.57
C GLY A 350 0.61 -2.44 -14.23
N ALA A 351 -0.35 -1.99 -13.42
CA ALA A 351 -1.61 -1.44 -13.91
C ALA A 351 -1.41 -0.21 -14.81
N PRO A 352 -2.20 -0.04 -15.86
CA PRO A 352 -3.22 -0.95 -16.37
C PRO A 352 -2.69 -2.00 -17.37
N HIS A 353 -1.39 -2.02 -17.65
CA HIS A 353 -0.77 -2.77 -18.74
C HIS A 353 -0.60 -4.26 -18.45
N TRP A 354 -0.23 -4.63 -17.21
CA TRP A 354 -0.02 -6.01 -16.73
C TRP A 354 0.84 -6.89 -17.65
N ASP A 355 2.01 -6.37 -18.07
CA ASP A 355 2.97 -7.11 -18.86
C ASP A 355 4.23 -7.44 -18.04
N GLN A 356 4.29 -8.69 -17.54
CA GLN A 356 5.45 -9.19 -16.79
C GLN A 356 6.70 -9.40 -17.68
N TYR A 357 6.54 -9.44 -19.00
CA TYR A 357 7.64 -9.60 -19.96
C TYR A 357 8.19 -8.27 -20.47
N ALA A 358 7.53 -7.16 -20.21
CA ALA A 358 8.08 -5.86 -20.52
C ALA A 358 9.41 -5.63 -19.79
N ARG A 359 10.32 -4.88 -20.41
CA ARG A 359 11.60 -4.48 -19.80
C ARG A 359 11.86 -3.00 -20.03
N GLY A 360 12.75 -2.44 -19.19
CA GLY A 360 13.17 -1.04 -19.29
C GLY A 360 13.63 -0.70 -20.69
N THR A 361 13.07 0.36 -21.27
CA THR A 361 13.28 0.73 -22.68
C THR A 361 13.49 2.24 -22.80
N ILE A 362 14.46 2.67 -23.59
CA ILE A 362 14.69 4.06 -23.93
C ILE A 362 14.53 4.22 -25.44
N VAL A 363 13.63 5.10 -25.87
CA VAL A 363 13.34 5.35 -27.28
C VAL A 363 13.47 6.82 -27.64
N GLY A 364 13.62 7.12 -28.94
CA GLY A 364 13.69 8.50 -29.44
C GLY A 364 15.07 9.16 -29.24
N ILE A 365 16.12 8.38 -29.00
CA ILE A 365 17.49 8.88 -28.88
C ILE A 365 17.98 9.36 -30.25
N THR A 366 18.38 10.63 -30.30
CA THR A 366 19.09 11.24 -31.43
C THR A 366 20.43 11.77 -30.93
N ARG A 367 21.29 12.25 -31.84
CA ARG A 367 22.59 12.83 -31.48
C ARG A 367 22.47 14.04 -30.53
N GLY A 368 21.32 14.71 -30.49
CA GLY A 368 21.08 15.85 -29.62
C GLY A 368 20.63 15.47 -28.20
N VAL A 369 20.31 14.19 -27.94
CA VAL A 369 19.93 13.70 -26.61
C VAL A 369 21.18 13.56 -25.75
N ASN A 370 21.15 14.11 -24.55
CA ASN A 370 22.21 13.99 -23.56
C ASN A 370 21.65 13.53 -22.20
N LYS A 371 22.51 13.39 -21.18
CA LYS A 371 22.12 12.90 -19.86
C LYS A 371 20.95 13.64 -19.22
N TYR A 372 20.85 14.96 -19.42
CA TYR A 372 19.78 15.78 -18.84
C TYR A 372 18.41 15.44 -19.45
N HIS A 373 18.37 15.12 -20.76
CA HIS A 373 17.16 14.64 -21.42
C HIS A 373 16.71 13.30 -20.88
N ILE A 374 17.66 12.37 -20.63
CA ILE A 374 17.37 11.04 -20.06
C ILE A 374 16.83 11.18 -18.63
N ILE A 375 17.48 11.98 -17.77
CA ILE A 375 17.04 12.25 -16.41
C ILE A 375 15.62 12.83 -16.41
N ARG A 376 15.37 13.84 -17.27
CA ARG A 376 14.06 14.45 -17.42
C ARG A 376 13.01 13.45 -17.91
N ALA A 377 13.31 12.66 -18.94
CA ALA A 377 12.42 11.64 -19.47
C ALA A 377 12.09 10.56 -18.43
N THR A 378 13.03 10.23 -17.56
CA THR A 378 12.80 9.31 -16.44
C THR A 378 11.82 9.90 -15.43
N LEU A 379 11.96 11.17 -15.02
CA LEU A 379 10.98 11.81 -14.13
C LEU A 379 9.61 11.96 -14.79
N GLU A 380 9.56 12.38 -16.06
CA GLU A 380 8.30 12.50 -16.81
C GLU A 380 7.59 11.13 -16.94
N SER A 381 8.33 10.02 -17.02
CA SER A 381 7.75 8.67 -17.12
C SER A 381 6.91 8.28 -15.89
N LEU A 382 7.27 8.77 -14.71
CA LEU A 382 6.51 8.53 -13.49
C LEU A 382 5.13 9.20 -13.58
N ALA A 383 5.09 10.44 -14.09
CA ALA A 383 3.84 11.17 -14.29
C ALA A 383 2.94 10.51 -15.36
N TYR A 384 3.53 9.98 -16.42
CA TYR A 384 2.77 9.27 -17.46
C TYR A 384 2.14 7.98 -16.94
N GLN A 385 2.89 7.16 -16.18
CA GLN A 385 2.36 5.92 -15.60
C GLN A 385 1.18 6.22 -14.64
N VAL A 386 1.29 7.27 -13.81
CA VAL A 386 0.20 7.70 -12.94
C VAL A 386 -1.01 8.15 -13.77
N ASN A 387 -0.80 8.85 -14.88
CA ASN A 387 -1.88 9.25 -15.79
C ASN A 387 -2.59 8.02 -16.40
N ASP A 388 -1.85 6.97 -16.78
CA ASP A 388 -2.43 5.75 -17.33
C ASP A 388 -3.37 5.09 -16.32
N VAL A 389 -2.96 5.03 -15.05
CA VAL A 389 -3.80 4.49 -13.95
C VAL A 389 -5.03 5.37 -13.71
N LEU A 390 -4.88 6.70 -13.66
CA LEU A 390 -6.00 7.63 -13.47
C LEU A 390 -7.00 7.58 -14.64
N ALA A 391 -6.51 7.44 -15.87
CA ALA A 391 -7.37 7.26 -17.03
C ALA A 391 -8.20 5.96 -16.93
N ALA A 392 -7.58 4.87 -16.46
CA ALA A 392 -8.28 3.62 -16.19
C ALA A 392 -9.32 3.77 -15.06
N MET A 393 -8.98 4.47 -13.98
CA MET A 393 -9.91 4.76 -12.87
C MET A 393 -11.15 5.53 -13.36
N LYS A 394 -10.94 6.57 -14.16
CA LYS A 394 -12.02 7.33 -14.76
C LYS A 394 -12.88 6.49 -15.70
N ALA A 395 -12.25 5.66 -16.53
CA ALA A 395 -12.97 4.78 -17.46
C ALA A 395 -13.84 3.74 -16.73
N ASP A 396 -13.38 3.22 -15.58
CA ASP A 396 -14.12 2.24 -14.79
C ASP A 396 -15.22 2.85 -13.92
N SER A 397 -14.95 3.98 -13.29
CA SER A 397 -15.84 4.59 -12.31
C SER A 397 -16.77 5.67 -12.89
N GLY A 398 -16.39 6.29 -14.00
CA GLY A 398 -17.03 7.51 -14.49
C GLY A 398 -16.80 8.74 -13.60
N ILE A 399 -15.98 8.63 -12.56
CA ILE A 399 -15.71 9.69 -11.58
C ILE A 399 -14.55 10.56 -12.09
N GLU A 400 -14.74 11.89 -12.06
CA GLU A 400 -13.67 12.85 -12.36
C GLU A 400 -12.76 13.03 -11.15
N LEU A 401 -11.45 13.11 -11.41
CA LEU A 401 -10.46 13.42 -10.37
C LEU A 401 -10.61 14.88 -9.94
N ALA A 402 -10.92 15.09 -8.67
CA ALA A 402 -11.01 16.44 -8.10
C ALA A 402 -9.61 17.06 -7.87
N ALA A 403 -8.72 16.29 -7.26
CA ALA A 403 -7.32 16.60 -7.02
C ALA A 403 -6.54 15.34 -6.71
N LEU A 404 -5.24 15.31 -7.01
CA LEU A 404 -4.35 14.25 -6.59
C LEU A 404 -3.57 14.68 -5.36
N LYS A 405 -3.76 13.99 -4.23
CA LYS A 405 -2.96 14.20 -3.03
C LYS A 405 -1.74 13.27 -3.08
N VAL A 406 -0.57 13.79 -2.74
CA VAL A 406 0.70 13.06 -2.95
C VAL A 406 1.52 12.98 -1.68
N ASP A 407 2.20 11.85 -1.49
CA ASP A 407 3.16 11.62 -0.42
C ASP A 407 4.30 10.68 -0.87
N GLY A 408 5.15 10.28 0.07
CA GLY A 408 6.33 9.47 -0.22
C GLY A 408 7.52 10.30 -0.70
N GLY A 409 8.71 9.67 -0.70
CA GLY A 409 9.99 10.37 -0.87
C GLY A 409 10.13 11.16 -2.17
N ALA A 410 9.64 10.65 -3.30
CA ALA A 410 9.77 11.35 -4.58
C ALA A 410 8.78 12.50 -4.76
N SER A 411 7.77 12.65 -3.88
CA SER A 411 6.86 13.81 -3.88
C SER A 411 7.57 15.12 -3.49
N ALA A 412 8.76 15.04 -2.89
CA ALA A 412 9.60 16.19 -2.60
C ALA A 412 10.12 16.91 -3.88
N ASN A 413 10.21 16.20 -5.01
CA ASN A 413 10.69 16.72 -6.30
C ASN A 413 9.62 17.60 -6.94
N ASN A 414 9.85 18.93 -6.96
CA ASN A 414 8.87 19.90 -7.48
C ASN A 414 8.70 19.81 -9.00
N PHE A 415 9.76 19.43 -9.74
CA PHE A 415 9.66 19.22 -11.18
C PHE A 415 8.70 18.04 -11.48
N LEU A 416 8.86 16.94 -10.76
CA LEU A 416 7.97 15.79 -10.90
C LEU A 416 6.52 16.16 -10.56
N MET A 417 6.30 16.86 -9.45
CA MET A 417 4.94 17.25 -9.02
C MET A 417 4.27 18.22 -10.01
N GLN A 418 5.00 19.18 -10.56
CA GLN A 418 4.48 20.07 -11.61
C GLN A 418 4.18 19.28 -12.89
N THR A 419 5.08 18.41 -13.31
CA THR A 419 4.85 17.53 -14.47
C THR A 419 3.62 16.65 -14.25
N GLN A 420 3.44 16.12 -13.04
CA GLN A 420 2.27 15.32 -12.70
C GLN A 420 0.98 16.13 -12.88
N ALA A 421 0.91 17.36 -12.35
CA ALA A 421 -0.25 18.24 -12.51
C ALA A 421 -0.54 18.53 -13.98
N ASP A 422 0.51 18.81 -14.76
CA ASP A 422 0.42 19.12 -16.19
C ASP A 422 -0.14 17.93 -16.99
N ILE A 423 0.32 16.73 -16.71
CA ILE A 423 -0.05 15.52 -17.47
C ILE A 423 -1.47 15.04 -17.11
N ILE A 424 -1.83 15.01 -15.83
CA ILE A 424 -3.19 14.60 -15.41
C ILE A 424 -4.24 15.70 -15.60
N ASN A 425 -3.82 16.94 -15.84
CA ASN A 425 -4.68 18.13 -15.96
C ASN A 425 -5.58 18.34 -14.73
N ALA A 426 -5.02 18.13 -13.55
CA ALA A 426 -5.70 18.34 -12.27
C ALA A 426 -4.69 18.85 -11.22
N PRO A 427 -5.16 19.56 -10.17
CA PRO A 427 -4.29 20.00 -9.09
C PRO A 427 -3.59 18.80 -8.40
N VAL A 428 -2.30 18.98 -8.08
CA VAL A 428 -1.52 18.05 -7.24
C VAL A 428 -1.23 18.74 -5.92
N ASN A 429 -1.71 18.16 -4.81
CA ASN A 429 -1.59 18.71 -3.47
C ASN A 429 -0.60 17.88 -2.65
N ARG A 430 0.51 18.50 -2.22
CA ARG A 430 1.46 17.92 -1.28
C ARG A 430 1.15 18.43 0.12
N PRO A 431 0.94 17.54 1.13
CA PRO A 431 0.70 17.95 2.51
C PRO A 431 1.99 18.34 3.23
N VAL A 432 1.87 19.07 4.32
CA VAL A 432 2.98 19.39 5.23
C VAL A 432 3.50 18.10 5.89
N CYS A 433 2.60 17.26 6.38
CA CYS A 433 2.97 15.95 6.93
C CYS A 433 2.93 14.89 5.84
N VAL A 434 4.09 14.34 5.51
CA VAL A 434 4.23 13.28 4.47
C VAL A 434 4.08 11.86 5.05
N GLU A 435 3.98 11.71 6.37
CA GLU A 435 3.78 10.42 7.07
C GLU A 435 2.28 10.07 7.14
N THR A 436 1.60 10.19 6.01
CA THR A 436 0.15 10.04 5.89
C THR A 436 -0.34 8.64 6.21
N THR A 437 0.49 7.62 6.00
CA THR A 437 0.21 6.22 6.33
C THR A 437 0.03 6.04 7.84
N ALA A 438 1.01 6.44 8.63
CA ALA A 438 0.92 6.37 10.09
C ALA A 438 -0.18 7.28 10.63
N MET A 439 -0.34 8.47 10.05
CA MET A 439 -1.38 9.43 10.43
C MET A 439 -2.78 8.87 10.22
N GLY A 440 -3.03 8.14 9.13
CA GLY A 440 -4.33 7.50 8.87
C GLY A 440 -4.70 6.50 9.95
N ALA A 441 -3.75 5.65 10.37
CA ALA A 441 -3.97 4.70 11.47
C ALA A 441 -4.24 5.42 12.80
N ALA A 442 -3.51 6.51 13.09
CA ALA A 442 -3.76 7.33 14.26
C ALA A 442 -5.17 7.94 14.24
N TYR A 443 -5.59 8.48 13.10
CA TYR A 443 -6.94 9.06 12.96
C TYR A 443 -8.04 8.02 13.15
N LEU A 444 -7.94 6.84 12.52
CA LEU A 444 -8.89 5.74 12.71
C LEU A 444 -8.99 5.35 14.19
N ALA A 445 -7.85 5.24 14.87
CA ALA A 445 -7.80 4.88 16.28
C ALA A 445 -8.38 5.97 17.18
N GLY A 446 -8.01 7.21 16.95
CA GLY A 446 -8.48 8.36 17.74
C GLY A 446 -9.96 8.63 17.59
N LEU A 447 -10.51 8.42 16.39
CA LEU A 447 -11.96 8.52 16.12
C LEU A 447 -12.76 7.47 16.92
N ALA A 448 -12.29 6.22 16.96
CA ALA A 448 -12.96 5.13 17.68
C ALA A 448 -13.07 5.35 19.19
N VAL A 449 -12.16 6.14 19.80
CA VAL A 449 -12.16 6.45 21.24
C VAL A 449 -12.58 7.89 21.55
N GLY A 450 -12.98 8.66 20.53
CA GLY A 450 -13.44 10.04 20.70
C GLY A 450 -12.32 11.05 21.01
N TYR A 451 -11.07 10.75 20.65
CA TYR A 451 -9.95 11.70 20.73
C TYR A 451 -10.12 12.83 19.70
N TRP A 452 -10.57 12.49 18.50
CA TRP A 452 -11.15 13.41 17.52
C TRP A 452 -12.64 13.13 17.41
N SER A 453 -13.47 14.18 17.26
CA SER A 453 -14.92 14.05 17.31
C SER A 453 -15.54 13.58 15.99
N GLY A 454 -14.80 13.71 14.87
CA GLY A 454 -15.29 13.31 13.55
C GLY A 454 -14.26 13.63 12.44
N LYS A 455 -14.63 13.28 11.19
CA LYS A 455 -13.83 13.55 10.00
C LYS A 455 -13.48 15.04 9.83
N GLU A 456 -14.35 15.94 10.29
CA GLU A 456 -14.13 17.39 10.22
C GLU A 456 -12.92 17.85 11.03
N ASP A 457 -12.65 17.23 12.20
CA ASP A 457 -11.47 17.54 13.00
C ASP A 457 -10.21 17.00 12.32
N VAL A 458 -10.30 15.83 11.71
CA VAL A 458 -9.21 15.24 10.92
C VAL A 458 -8.86 16.13 9.71
N ILE A 459 -9.87 16.62 8.99
CA ILE A 459 -9.68 17.54 7.85
C ILE A 459 -8.97 18.82 8.26
N LYS A 460 -9.30 19.39 9.44
CA LYS A 460 -8.64 20.60 9.95
C LYS A 460 -7.14 20.42 10.21
N ASN A 461 -6.74 19.20 10.56
CA ASN A 461 -5.34 18.87 10.82
C ASN A 461 -4.54 18.67 9.53
N TRP A 462 -5.23 18.44 8.39
CA TRP A 462 -4.56 18.27 7.11
C TRP A 462 -4.22 19.63 6.50
N ALA A 463 -2.93 19.93 6.43
CA ALA A 463 -2.43 21.20 5.90
C ALA A 463 -1.65 20.98 4.60
N ILE A 464 -1.90 21.85 3.60
CA ILE A 464 -1.19 21.84 2.32
C ILE A 464 0.16 22.55 2.49
N ASP A 465 1.26 21.88 2.12
CA ASP A 465 2.56 22.52 1.89
C ASP A 465 2.54 23.29 0.55
N ARG A 466 2.14 22.58 -0.52
CA ARG A 466 2.11 23.16 -1.86
C ARG A 466 1.07 22.51 -2.77
N THR A 467 0.40 23.36 -3.55
CA THR A 467 -0.46 22.96 -4.67
C THR A 467 0.25 23.27 -5.99
N PHE A 468 0.34 22.26 -6.87
CA PHE A 468 0.83 22.40 -8.23
C PHE A 468 -0.38 22.44 -9.17
N GLN A 469 -0.53 23.52 -9.91
CA GLN A 469 -1.62 23.68 -10.87
C GLN A 469 -1.15 23.29 -12.28
N PRO A 470 -2.03 22.72 -13.13
CA PRO A 470 -1.72 22.50 -14.54
C PRO A 470 -1.30 23.80 -15.23
N SER A 471 -0.20 23.75 -15.98
CA SER A 471 0.39 24.95 -16.63
C SER A 471 0.61 24.82 -18.12
N ILE A 472 0.52 23.62 -18.69
CA ILE A 472 0.65 23.37 -20.14
C ILE A 472 -0.70 23.36 -20.83
N ASP A 473 -0.72 23.75 -22.13
CA ASP A 473 -1.91 23.69 -22.94
C ASP A 473 -2.32 22.25 -23.31
N ALA A 474 -3.57 22.08 -23.78
CA ALA A 474 -4.14 20.78 -24.10
C ALA A 474 -3.39 20.05 -25.24
N ASP A 475 -2.91 20.80 -26.26
CA ASP A 475 -2.21 20.19 -27.40
C ASP A 475 -0.83 19.67 -26.99
N SER A 476 -0.11 20.44 -26.20
CA SER A 476 1.19 20.03 -25.61
C SER A 476 1.03 18.78 -24.74
N ARG A 477 0.00 18.73 -23.90
CA ARG A 477 -0.31 17.56 -23.08
C ARG A 477 -0.64 16.34 -23.93
N ALA A 478 -1.52 16.49 -24.92
CA ALA A 478 -1.93 15.42 -25.83
C ALA A 478 -0.74 14.86 -26.62
N ALA A 479 0.17 15.72 -27.10
CA ALA A 479 1.39 15.32 -27.77
C ALA A 479 2.32 14.48 -26.88
N LYS A 480 2.52 14.90 -25.63
CA LYS A 480 3.32 14.16 -24.64
C LYS A 480 2.74 12.78 -24.35
N ILE A 481 1.44 12.69 -24.07
CA ILE A 481 0.73 11.42 -23.80
C ILE A 481 0.78 10.49 -25.02
N LYS A 482 0.59 11.04 -26.23
CA LYS A 482 0.70 10.27 -27.49
C LYS A 482 2.09 9.69 -27.66
N GLY A 483 3.14 10.45 -27.37
CA GLY A 483 4.52 9.99 -27.40
C GLY A 483 4.79 8.88 -26.40
N TRP A 484 4.30 9.04 -25.15
CA TRP A 484 4.37 8.01 -24.10
C TRP A 484 3.69 6.71 -24.53
N ASN A 485 2.43 6.77 -24.98
CA ASN A 485 1.68 5.60 -25.44
C ASN A 485 2.36 4.88 -26.60
N LYS A 486 3.11 5.60 -27.44
CA LYS A 486 3.95 5.00 -28.49
C LYS A 486 5.16 4.30 -27.85
N ALA A 487 5.84 4.94 -26.89
CA ALA A 487 7.04 4.41 -26.27
C ALA A 487 6.77 3.11 -25.50
N VAL A 488 5.68 3.05 -24.72
CA VAL A 488 5.28 1.85 -23.94
C VAL A 488 5.15 0.61 -24.84
N LYS A 489 4.66 0.76 -26.07
CA LYS A 489 4.51 -0.36 -27.01
C LYS A 489 5.83 -1.06 -27.37
N TYR A 490 6.96 -0.34 -27.29
CA TYR A 490 8.27 -0.93 -27.56
C TYR A 490 8.86 -1.69 -26.36
N ALA A 491 8.25 -1.54 -25.19
CA ALA A 491 8.65 -2.27 -23.99
C ALA A 491 7.92 -3.61 -23.84
N TYR A 492 6.74 -3.76 -24.48
CA TYR A 492 5.93 -4.97 -24.35
C TYR A 492 6.62 -6.22 -24.84
N GLY A 493 6.44 -7.31 -24.10
CA GLY A 493 6.84 -8.66 -24.48
C GLY A 493 8.34 -8.86 -24.67
N TRP A 494 9.18 -7.88 -24.32
CA TRP A 494 10.63 -7.92 -24.59
C TRP A 494 11.31 -9.20 -24.13
N ALA A 495 10.94 -9.74 -22.97
CA ALA A 495 11.53 -10.95 -22.39
C ALA A 495 10.76 -12.24 -22.73
N LYS A 496 9.80 -12.21 -23.67
CA LYS A 496 9.21 -13.44 -24.21
C LYS A 496 10.25 -14.11 -25.10
N GLU A 497 10.47 -15.40 -24.89
CA GLU A 497 11.18 -16.22 -25.86
C GLU A 497 10.31 -16.33 -27.12
N GLU A 498 10.95 -16.21 -28.31
CA GLU A 498 10.29 -16.33 -29.61
C GLU A 498 9.85 -17.78 -29.88
#